data_42aa03a1bb5be71a0c423b4495d86022
#
_entry.id   42aa03a1bb5be71a0c423b4495d86022
#
_cell.length_a   1.000
_cell.length_b   1.000
_cell.length_c   1.000
_cell.angle_alpha   90.00
_cell.angle_beta   90.00
_cell.angle_gamma   90.00
#
_symmetry.space_group_name_H-M   'P 1'
#
loop_
_entity.id
_entity.type
_entity.pdbx_description
1 polymer ?
#
loop_
_entity_poly.entity_id
_entity_poly.type
_entity_poly.pdbx_seq_one_letter_code
_entity_poly.pdbx_strand_id
1 'polypeptide(L)'
;MRWTTPTDLQAQVHKLWDRGLLLASVAGGESVFPRRLALKGPDSRALGERFSEVRDWIAGLVANEGLYRIEWRSVNHRVLGANRIPSAIWIDTLEQALGLIGKHRAAERFAGMVERTRETRAELIPWLTKRPLRALALAEEWPQLLAIIDWLSKHPRPEVYLRQVDLPGVHTKLIEGHRAVLAELFDLVLPEEAIDATHTGAFGFCRRYGFLDKPARVRFRMLDPTVRLLPMASDQDITLTQAAFSSLAPPVTTVFITENEINFLAFPNVRDSMVIFGAGYGFANLVAAHWLQEKNILYWGDIDTHGFAILNQLRGFFPHTVSFLMDRETLLAHRQFWGSEPQPQTGDLLRLTTEEQALYDQLRQHTWGVSV
;
A
#
# COMPACT_ATOMS: atom_id res chain seq x y z
N MET A 1 44.39 -11.02 1.34
CA MET A 1 43.39 -10.21 2.10
C MET A 1 43.29 -8.85 1.43
N ARG A 2 42.06 -8.34 1.07
CA ARG A 2 41.91 -7.04 0.42
C ARG A 2 41.86 -5.91 1.46
N TRP A 3 42.61 -4.82 1.24
CA TRP A 3 42.59 -3.62 2.07
C TRP A 3 41.40 -2.73 1.69
N THR A 4 40.94 -1.89 2.65
CA THR A 4 39.85 -0.96 2.43
C THR A 4 40.25 0.11 1.41
N THR A 5 39.47 0.26 0.36
CA THR A 5 39.65 1.26 -0.68
C THR A 5 38.80 2.52 -0.41
N PRO A 6 39.04 3.67 -1.07
CA PRO A 6 38.14 4.81 -1.06
C PRO A 6 36.71 4.47 -1.42
N THR A 7 36.49 3.57 -2.38
CA THR A 7 35.16 3.09 -2.77
C THR A 7 34.47 2.31 -1.64
N ASP A 8 35.23 1.53 -0.85
CA ASP A 8 34.67 0.84 0.31
C ASP A 8 34.26 1.83 1.42
N LEU A 9 35.01 2.95 1.59
CA LEU A 9 34.65 4.04 2.52
C LEU A 9 33.38 4.76 2.05
N GLN A 10 33.30 5.07 0.76
CA GLN A 10 32.11 5.66 0.15
C GLN A 10 30.87 4.78 0.34
N ALA A 11 31.02 3.45 0.15
CA ALA A 11 29.93 2.50 0.36
C ALA A 11 29.45 2.45 1.83
N GLN A 12 30.34 2.67 2.80
CA GLN A 12 29.95 2.77 4.21
C GLN A 12 29.10 4.02 4.47
N VAL A 13 29.43 5.14 3.86
CA VAL A 13 28.67 6.39 3.99
C VAL A 13 27.34 6.30 3.23
N HIS A 14 27.31 5.65 2.05
CA HIS A 14 26.05 5.36 1.35
C HIS A 14 25.05 4.59 2.23
N LYS A 15 25.52 3.62 3.04
CA LYS A 15 24.64 2.91 3.98
C LYS A 15 24.00 3.82 5.03
N LEU A 16 24.67 4.92 5.43
CA LEU A 16 24.07 5.92 6.33
C LEU A 16 23.00 6.74 5.61
N TRP A 17 23.25 7.07 4.35
CA TRP A 17 22.26 7.74 3.49
C TRP A 17 21.02 6.85 3.27
N ASP A 18 21.21 5.61 2.88
CA ASP A 18 20.11 4.67 2.57
C ASP A 18 19.24 4.35 3.79
N ARG A 19 19.79 4.52 4.99
CA ARG A 19 19.04 4.47 6.25
C ARG A 19 18.39 5.80 6.64
N GLY A 20 18.60 6.84 5.86
CA GLY A 20 18.06 8.17 6.14
C GLY A 20 18.77 8.94 7.25
N LEU A 21 19.83 8.39 7.86
CA LEU A 21 20.48 8.97 9.05
C LEU A 21 21.10 10.34 8.79
N LEU A 22 21.67 10.56 7.59
CA LEU A 22 22.26 11.84 7.22
C LEU A 22 21.18 12.92 7.06
N LEU A 23 20.04 12.59 6.49
CA LEU A 23 18.91 13.52 6.34
C LEU A 23 18.20 13.76 7.68
N ALA A 24 18.04 12.72 8.51
CA ALA A 24 17.43 12.85 9.82
C ALA A 24 18.19 13.89 10.69
N SER A 25 19.54 13.92 10.61
CA SER A 25 20.34 14.93 11.32
C SER A 25 20.08 16.36 10.84
N VAL A 26 19.72 16.55 9.57
CA VAL A 26 19.30 17.86 9.02
C VAL A 26 17.98 18.32 9.64
N ALA A 27 17.05 17.40 9.89
CA ALA A 27 15.75 17.70 10.47
C ALA A 27 15.78 17.90 12.01
N GLY A 28 16.94 17.80 12.64
CA GLY A 28 17.10 17.93 14.09
C GLY A 28 17.16 16.59 14.83
N GLY A 29 17.36 15.48 14.11
CA GLY A 29 17.67 14.20 14.69
C GLY A 29 19.08 14.13 15.33
N GLU A 30 19.39 13.00 15.92
CA GLU A 30 20.70 12.79 16.53
C GLU A 30 21.85 12.97 15.52
N SER A 31 22.92 13.64 15.94
CA SER A 31 24.13 13.75 15.12
C SER A 31 24.80 12.40 15.01
N VAL A 32 25.12 12.00 13.79
CA VAL A 32 25.86 10.78 13.50
C VAL A 32 27.37 11.01 13.46
N PHE A 33 27.80 12.24 13.70
CA PHE A 33 29.20 12.68 13.61
C PHE A 33 29.77 13.13 14.97
N PRO A 34 31.09 12.95 15.21
CA PRO A 34 32.07 12.31 14.32
C PRO A 34 31.86 10.80 14.17
N ARG A 35 32.09 10.25 12.97
CA ARG A 35 31.88 8.84 12.66
C ARG A 35 33.16 8.15 12.22
N ARG A 36 33.57 7.12 12.94
CA ARG A 36 34.67 6.27 12.49
C ARG A 36 34.17 5.28 11.44
N LEU A 37 34.90 5.22 10.31
CA LEU A 37 34.67 4.21 9.28
C LEU A 37 35.55 2.99 9.49
N ALA A 38 35.06 1.82 9.09
CA ALA A 38 35.82 0.60 9.15
C ALA A 38 36.97 0.65 8.15
N LEU A 39 38.21 0.54 8.68
CA LEU A 39 39.45 0.53 7.89
C LEU A 39 40.18 -0.78 8.12
N LYS A 40 40.40 -1.55 7.05
CA LYS A 40 41.27 -2.72 7.03
C LYS A 40 42.54 -2.36 6.25
N GLY A 41 43.62 -2.17 6.93
CA GLY A 41 44.92 -1.83 6.35
C GLY A 41 45.84 -3.04 6.23
N PRO A 42 47.10 -2.79 5.75
CA PRO A 42 48.15 -3.80 5.67
C PRO A 42 48.60 -4.27 7.07
N ASP A 43 48.87 -5.55 7.18
CA ASP A 43 49.52 -6.15 8.33
C ASP A 43 51.07 -5.96 8.26
N SER A 44 51.77 -6.37 9.31
CA SER A 44 53.25 -6.22 9.41
C SER A 44 53.97 -6.97 8.30
N ARG A 45 53.46 -8.07 7.81
CA ARG A 45 54.06 -8.86 6.71
C ARG A 45 53.90 -8.12 5.38
N ALA A 46 52.69 -7.58 5.08
CA ALA A 46 52.46 -6.82 3.88
C ALA A 46 53.29 -5.53 3.80
N LEU A 47 53.60 -4.90 4.94
CA LEU A 47 54.48 -3.74 5.00
C LEU A 47 55.91 -4.07 4.53
N GLY A 48 56.41 -5.27 4.75
CA GLY A 48 57.73 -5.70 4.29
C GLY A 48 57.73 -6.24 2.85
N GLU A 49 56.75 -7.09 2.49
CA GLU A 49 56.76 -7.84 1.24
C GLU A 49 56.05 -7.09 0.08
N ARG A 50 55.11 -6.17 0.38
CA ARG A 50 54.25 -5.48 -0.61
C ARG A 50 54.33 -3.97 -0.48
N PHE A 51 55.49 -3.42 -0.24
CA PHE A 51 55.69 -2.00 0.06
C PHE A 51 55.13 -1.06 -1.03
N SER A 52 55.31 -1.37 -2.31
CA SER A 52 54.79 -0.55 -3.41
C SER A 52 53.26 -0.49 -3.34
N GLU A 53 52.62 -1.62 -3.14
CA GLU A 53 51.13 -1.66 -3.04
C GLU A 53 50.61 -0.91 -1.80
N VAL A 54 51.34 -0.96 -0.68
CA VAL A 54 51.00 -0.20 0.53
C VAL A 54 51.10 1.30 0.27
N ARG A 55 52.16 1.74 -0.42
CA ARG A 55 52.30 3.16 -0.81
C ARG A 55 51.17 3.63 -1.72
N ASP A 56 50.80 2.83 -2.71
CA ASP A 56 49.73 3.16 -3.65
C ASP A 56 48.38 3.18 -2.92
N TRP A 57 48.13 2.28 -1.97
CA TRP A 57 46.98 2.29 -1.10
C TRP A 57 46.90 3.54 -0.24
N ILE A 58 48.00 3.98 0.39
CA ILE A 58 48.08 5.21 1.17
C ILE A 58 47.76 6.41 0.26
N ALA A 59 48.39 6.48 -0.92
CA ALA A 59 48.18 7.55 -1.88
C ALA A 59 46.73 7.66 -2.29
N GLY A 60 46.04 6.51 -2.53
CA GLY A 60 44.63 6.46 -2.84
C GLY A 60 43.72 6.99 -1.73
N LEU A 61 44.07 6.78 -0.47
CA LEU A 61 43.34 7.36 0.67
C LEU A 61 43.62 8.85 0.80
N VAL A 62 44.87 9.30 0.67
CA VAL A 62 45.27 10.70 0.80
C VAL A 62 44.66 11.57 -0.31
N ALA A 63 44.48 11.04 -1.52
CA ALA A 63 43.87 11.77 -2.63
C ALA A 63 42.45 12.27 -2.33
N ASN A 64 41.78 11.71 -1.33
CA ASN A 64 40.42 12.13 -0.87
C ASN A 64 40.47 12.78 0.52
N GLU A 65 41.65 13.14 1.03
CA GLU A 65 41.79 13.91 2.28
C GLU A 65 41.07 15.25 2.14
N GLY A 66 40.21 15.59 3.11
CA GLY A 66 39.25 16.70 3.01
C GLY A 66 37.79 16.19 2.97
N LEU A 67 37.52 15.07 2.32
CA LEU A 67 36.22 14.36 2.42
C LEU A 67 36.13 13.47 3.67
N TYR A 68 37.26 13.21 4.29
CA TYR A 68 37.39 12.54 5.58
C TYR A 68 38.72 12.87 6.22
N ARG A 69 38.84 12.65 7.52
CA ARG A 69 40.09 12.81 8.26
C ARG A 69 40.79 11.45 8.43
N ILE A 70 42.10 11.47 8.15
CA ILE A 70 42.97 10.28 8.34
C ILE A 70 43.68 10.40 9.68
N GLU A 71 43.51 9.41 10.52
CA GLU A 71 44.30 9.25 11.71
C GLU A 71 45.49 8.33 11.42
N TRP A 72 46.70 8.76 11.82
CA TRP A 72 47.94 8.12 11.47
C TRP A 72 48.58 7.43 12.68
N ARG A 73 49.22 6.29 12.45
CA ARG A 73 50.13 5.67 13.45
C ARG A 73 51.53 5.56 12.89
N SER A 74 52.53 5.75 13.75
CA SER A 74 53.94 5.52 13.42
C SER A 74 54.26 4.03 13.48
N VAL A 75 54.99 3.53 12.50
CA VAL A 75 55.47 2.15 12.42
C VAL A 75 56.95 2.18 12.13
N ASN A 76 57.76 1.57 13.04
CA ASN A 76 59.19 1.38 12.82
C ASN A 76 59.41 0.02 12.16
N HIS A 77 59.80 0.04 10.88
CA HIS A 77 60.13 -1.19 10.16
C HIS A 77 61.67 -1.33 10.06
N ARG A 78 62.15 -2.55 10.32
CA ARG A 78 63.61 -2.84 10.43
C ARG A 78 64.42 -2.44 9.19
N VAL A 79 63.79 -2.45 7.99
CA VAL A 79 64.43 -2.15 6.70
C VAL A 79 64.03 -0.76 6.19
N LEU A 80 62.81 -0.29 6.47
CA LEU A 80 62.23 0.93 5.87
C LEU A 80 62.27 2.13 6.83
N GLY A 81 62.75 1.96 8.06
CA GLY A 81 62.81 3.04 9.05
C GLY A 81 61.43 3.41 9.61
N ALA A 82 61.36 4.63 10.13
CA ALA A 82 60.08 5.19 10.68
C ALA A 82 59.16 5.65 9.56
N ASN A 83 57.97 5.07 9.48
CA ASN A 83 56.91 5.39 8.52
C ASN A 83 55.59 5.66 9.24
N ARG A 84 54.68 6.41 8.59
CA ARG A 84 53.31 6.63 9.09
C ARG A 84 52.32 5.90 8.19
N ILE A 85 51.42 5.18 8.81
CA ILE A 85 50.34 4.50 8.08
C ILE A 85 48.96 4.89 8.64
N PRO A 86 47.90 4.93 7.79
CA PRO A 86 46.55 5.15 8.26
C PRO A 86 46.12 4.13 9.28
N SER A 87 45.59 4.60 10.43
CA SER A 87 45.10 3.76 11.54
C SER A 87 43.60 3.83 11.73
N ALA A 88 42.99 4.99 11.37
CA ALA A 88 41.54 5.18 11.34
C ALA A 88 41.14 6.22 10.30
N ILE A 89 39.90 6.14 9.84
CA ILE A 89 39.27 7.14 8.98
C ILE A 89 38.03 7.65 9.70
N TRP A 90 37.87 8.98 9.73
CA TRP A 90 36.78 9.64 10.38
C TRP A 90 36.04 10.58 9.43
N ILE A 91 34.72 10.56 9.47
CA ILE A 91 33.86 11.61 8.95
C ILE A 91 33.46 12.49 10.14
N ASP A 92 33.88 13.73 10.12
CA ASP A 92 33.66 14.66 11.23
C ASP A 92 32.42 15.51 11.04
N THR A 93 31.96 15.70 9.77
CA THR A 93 30.82 16.58 9.46
C THR A 93 29.88 15.97 8.41
N LEU A 94 28.63 16.45 8.40
CA LEU A 94 27.66 16.11 7.37
C LEU A 94 28.17 16.50 5.97
N GLU A 95 28.82 17.65 5.85
CA GLU A 95 29.38 18.17 4.60
C GLU A 95 30.38 17.19 3.97
N GLN A 96 31.31 16.66 4.78
CA GLN A 96 32.25 15.62 4.35
C GLN A 96 31.53 14.37 3.86
N ALA A 97 30.50 13.91 4.61
CA ALA A 97 29.72 12.74 4.23
C ALA A 97 29.00 12.94 2.89
N LEU A 98 28.35 14.09 2.71
CA LEU A 98 27.62 14.42 1.48
C LEU A 98 28.57 14.60 0.29
N GLY A 99 29.75 15.21 0.51
CA GLY A 99 30.79 15.33 -0.51
C GLY A 99 31.28 13.99 -1.00
N LEU A 100 31.56 13.05 -0.06
CA LEU A 100 32.05 11.72 -0.39
C LEU A 100 31.06 10.91 -1.24
N ILE A 101 29.76 11.09 -1.04
CA ILE A 101 28.70 10.33 -1.77
C ILE A 101 27.98 11.15 -2.86
N GLY A 102 28.34 12.42 -3.07
CA GLY A 102 27.76 13.29 -4.10
C GLY A 102 26.28 13.62 -3.86
N LYS A 103 25.84 13.79 -2.60
CA LYS A 103 24.42 13.99 -2.25
C LYS A 103 24.08 15.40 -1.75
N HIS A 104 24.94 16.40 -1.95
CA HIS A 104 24.71 17.78 -1.52
C HIS A 104 23.36 18.35 -1.98
N ARG A 105 23.06 18.31 -3.28
CA ARG A 105 21.80 18.85 -3.83
C ARG A 105 20.55 18.20 -3.25
N ALA A 106 20.61 16.91 -2.96
CA ALA A 106 19.49 16.21 -2.35
C ALA A 106 19.28 16.62 -0.89
N ALA A 107 20.38 16.79 -0.15
CA ALA A 107 20.35 17.27 1.23
C ALA A 107 19.88 18.73 1.31
N GLU A 108 20.32 19.60 0.40
CA GLU A 108 19.85 20.99 0.31
C GLU A 108 18.34 21.08 0.04
N ARG A 109 17.81 20.28 -0.89
CA ARG A 109 16.36 20.22 -1.13
C ARG A 109 15.61 19.80 0.13
N PHE A 110 16.12 18.80 0.83
CA PHE A 110 15.52 18.33 2.07
C PHE A 110 15.61 19.40 3.17
N ALA A 111 16.73 20.11 3.29
CA ALA A 111 16.90 21.19 4.26
C ALA A 111 15.89 22.34 4.00
N GLY A 112 15.71 22.76 2.75
CA GLY A 112 14.70 23.76 2.38
C GLY A 112 13.27 23.31 2.69
N MET A 113 13.00 22.01 2.54
CA MET A 113 11.72 21.41 2.91
C MET A 113 11.51 21.44 4.44
N VAL A 114 12.53 21.06 5.22
CA VAL A 114 12.52 21.13 6.68
C VAL A 114 12.27 22.54 7.17
N GLU A 115 12.98 23.54 6.63
CA GLU A 115 12.84 24.95 7.02
C GLU A 115 11.41 25.46 6.78
N ARG A 116 10.89 25.25 5.58
CA ARG A 116 9.49 25.60 5.26
C ARG A 116 8.49 24.93 6.21
N THR A 117 8.73 23.65 6.54
CA THR A 117 7.85 22.91 7.45
C THR A 117 7.95 23.49 8.86
N ARG A 118 9.13 23.86 9.32
CA ARG A 118 9.35 24.48 10.62
C ARG A 118 8.61 25.82 10.76
N GLU A 119 8.59 26.61 9.70
CA GLU A 119 7.91 27.91 9.67
C GLU A 119 6.38 27.77 9.64
N THR A 120 5.84 26.73 8.99
CA THR A 120 4.41 26.63 8.72
C THR A 120 3.70 25.58 9.56
N ARG A 121 4.36 24.43 9.80
CA ARG A 121 3.79 23.24 10.45
C ARG A 121 4.86 22.49 11.25
N ALA A 122 5.40 23.11 12.29
CA ALA A 122 6.49 22.57 13.08
C ALA A 122 6.18 21.17 13.69
N GLU A 123 4.91 20.87 13.92
CA GLU A 123 4.41 19.57 14.40
C GLU A 123 4.72 18.40 13.44
N LEU A 124 5.05 18.68 12.18
CA LEU A 124 5.43 17.67 11.18
C LEU A 124 6.92 17.33 11.16
N ILE A 125 7.77 18.11 11.84
CA ILE A 125 9.22 17.86 11.89
C ILE A 125 9.57 16.45 12.39
N PRO A 126 8.90 15.89 13.41
CA PRO A 126 9.14 14.50 13.83
C PRO A 126 8.91 13.47 12.71
N TRP A 127 7.94 13.71 11.83
CA TRP A 127 7.69 12.83 10.69
C TRP A 127 8.81 12.92 9.64
N LEU A 128 9.30 14.11 9.33
CA LEU A 128 10.44 14.34 8.44
C LEU A 128 11.69 13.64 8.98
N THR A 129 11.95 13.74 10.28
CA THR A 129 13.08 13.09 10.96
C THR A 129 12.96 11.57 10.92
N LYS A 130 11.76 11.01 11.12
CA LYS A 130 11.50 9.58 11.14
C LYS A 130 11.50 8.95 9.74
N ARG A 131 11.08 9.70 8.71
CA ARG A 131 10.91 9.20 7.32
C ARG A 131 11.61 10.09 6.28
N PRO A 132 12.90 10.41 6.45
CA PRO A 132 13.55 11.47 5.68
C PRO A 132 13.66 11.15 4.19
N LEU A 133 13.92 9.92 3.80
CA LEU A 133 13.99 9.52 2.38
C LEU A 133 12.62 9.59 1.69
N ARG A 134 11.56 9.19 2.41
CA ARG A 134 10.20 9.29 1.89
C ARG A 134 9.79 10.76 1.75
N ALA A 135 10.16 11.58 2.71
CA ALA A 135 9.96 13.01 2.65
C ALA A 135 10.70 13.66 1.47
N LEU A 136 11.99 13.34 1.29
CA LEU A 136 12.78 13.84 0.18
C LEU A 136 12.17 13.46 -1.18
N ALA A 137 11.60 12.26 -1.32
CA ALA A 137 10.92 11.84 -2.54
C ALA A 137 9.69 12.71 -2.86
N LEU A 138 9.08 13.36 -1.85
CA LEU A 138 7.92 14.24 -1.96
C LEU A 138 8.31 15.73 -2.01
N ALA A 139 9.59 16.05 -2.10
CA ALA A 139 10.07 17.45 -1.94
C ALA A 139 9.43 18.44 -2.93
N GLU A 140 9.12 18.02 -4.14
CA GLU A 140 8.49 18.86 -5.16
C GLU A 140 7.00 19.09 -4.89
N GLU A 141 6.32 18.07 -4.35
CA GLU A 141 4.89 18.11 -4.03
C GLU A 141 4.62 18.61 -2.60
N TRP A 142 5.66 18.74 -1.80
CA TRP A 142 5.55 19.08 -0.38
C TRP A 142 4.79 20.38 -0.10
N PRO A 143 4.97 21.46 -0.86
CA PRO A 143 4.20 22.70 -0.68
C PRO A 143 2.69 22.46 -0.85
N GLN A 144 2.30 21.61 -1.80
CA GLN A 144 0.90 21.28 -2.05
C GLN A 144 0.35 20.39 -0.93
N LEU A 145 1.14 19.44 -0.41
CA LEU A 145 0.74 18.62 0.73
C LEU A 145 0.52 19.47 1.99
N LEU A 146 1.38 20.46 2.25
CA LEU A 146 1.19 21.43 3.34
C LEU A 146 -0.09 22.25 3.14
N ALA A 147 -0.38 22.69 1.92
CA ALA A 147 -1.61 23.43 1.62
C ALA A 147 -2.87 22.59 1.87
N ILE A 148 -2.82 21.28 1.55
CA ILE A 148 -3.93 20.34 1.83
C ILE A 148 -4.11 20.18 3.34
N ILE A 149 -3.02 20.03 4.09
CA ILE A 149 -3.05 19.91 5.55
C ILE A 149 -3.64 21.18 6.19
N ASP A 150 -3.20 22.33 5.72
CA ASP A 150 -3.70 23.64 6.15
C ASP A 150 -5.19 23.80 5.90
N TRP A 151 -5.63 23.41 4.71
CA TRP A 151 -7.03 23.47 4.33
C TRP A 151 -7.89 22.58 5.23
N LEU A 152 -7.50 21.30 5.43
CA LEU A 152 -8.27 20.39 6.26
C LEU A 152 -8.27 20.79 7.74
N SER A 153 -7.19 21.40 8.24
CA SER A 153 -7.14 21.94 9.60
C SER A 153 -8.15 23.08 9.82
N LYS A 154 -8.44 23.86 8.77
CA LYS A 154 -9.43 24.94 8.78
C LYS A 154 -10.85 24.46 8.50
N HIS A 155 -11.00 23.29 7.90
CA HIS A 155 -12.27 22.68 7.52
C HIS A 155 -12.32 21.23 8.05
N PRO A 156 -12.30 21.02 9.37
CA PRO A 156 -12.36 19.67 9.93
C PRO A 156 -13.68 19.00 9.56
N ARG A 157 -13.59 17.74 9.10
CA ARG A 157 -14.72 16.94 8.62
C ARG A 157 -15.58 17.66 7.57
N PRO A 158 -15.01 17.98 6.38
CA PRO A 158 -15.56 18.97 5.46
C PRO A 158 -16.82 18.55 4.71
N GLU A 159 -17.21 17.27 4.76
CA GLU A 159 -18.39 16.70 4.07
C GLU A 159 -18.45 17.02 2.56
N VAL A 160 -17.30 17.03 1.91
CA VAL A 160 -17.14 17.19 0.45
C VAL A 160 -16.41 15.98 -0.13
N TYR A 161 -16.58 15.72 -1.42
CA TYR A 161 -15.75 14.73 -2.11
C TYR A 161 -14.31 15.23 -2.26
N LEU A 162 -13.33 14.34 -2.23
CA LEU A 162 -11.91 14.70 -2.39
C LEU A 162 -11.64 15.57 -3.63
N ARG A 163 -12.41 15.37 -4.70
CA ARG A 163 -12.28 16.16 -5.94
C ARG A 163 -12.94 17.53 -5.90
N GLN A 164 -13.68 17.83 -4.84
CA GLN A 164 -14.26 19.16 -4.61
C GLN A 164 -13.35 20.06 -3.79
N VAL A 165 -12.23 19.52 -3.29
CA VAL A 165 -11.20 20.35 -2.62
C VAL A 165 -10.55 21.21 -3.69
N ASP A 166 -10.88 22.51 -3.66
CA ASP A 166 -10.36 23.52 -4.58
C ASP A 166 -9.25 24.31 -3.88
N LEU A 167 -8.01 24.01 -4.25
CA LEU A 167 -6.81 24.66 -3.72
C LEU A 167 -5.91 25.09 -4.88
N PRO A 168 -5.50 26.37 -4.94
CA PRO A 168 -4.61 26.86 -5.99
C PRO A 168 -3.33 26.02 -6.08
N GLY A 169 -3.03 25.52 -7.29
CA GLY A 169 -1.85 24.71 -7.54
C GLY A 169 -1.92 23.26 -7.06
N VAL A 170 -3.02 22.82 -6.46
CA VAL A 170 -3.23 21.44 -6.02
C VAL A 170 -4.09 20.70 -7.03
N HIS A 171 -3.52 19.72 -7.68
CA HIS A 171 -4.26 18.83 -8.55
C HIS A 171 -5.08 17.80 -7.71
N THR A 172 -6.38 17.69 -7.96
CA THR A 172 -7.26 16.84 -7.12
C THR A 172 -6.84 15.36 -7.03
N LYS A 173 -6.17 14.82 -8.06
CA LYS A 173 -5.58 13.46 -8.00
C LYS A 173 -4.41 13.35 -7.02
N LEU A 174 -3.80 14.48 -6.62
CA LEU A 174 -2.70 14.47 -5.64
C LEU A 174 -3.18 13.92 -4.30
N ILE A 175 -4.34 14.36 -3.82
CA ILE A 175 -4.93 13.87 -2.58
C ILE A 175 -5.20 12.35 -2.68
N GLU A 176 -5.77 11.91 -3.81
CA GLU A 176 -6.07 10.48 -4.05
C GLU A 176 -4.79 9.64 -4.08
N GLY A 177 -3.72 10.14 -4.71
CA GLY A 177 -2.43 9.43 -4.83
C GLY A 177 -1.65 9.36 -3.51
N HIS A 178 -1.80 10.37 -2.65
CA HIS A 178 -1.03 10.48 -1.41
C HIS A 178 -1.81 10.19 -0.12
N ARG A 179 -2.97 9.50 -0.21
CA ARG A 179 -3.82 9.18 0.96
C ARG A 179 -3.03 8.58 2.13
N ALA A 180 -2.10 7.68 1.86
CA ALA A 180 -1.31 7.03 2.90
C ALA A 180 -0.34 7.99 3.60
N VAL A 181 0.25 8.94 2.87
CA VAL A 181 1.12 9.98 3.44
C VAL A 181 0.27 11.01 4.18
N LEU A 182 -0.79 11.50 3.51
CA LEU A 182 -1.69 12.48 4.11
C LEU A 182 -2.32 11.96 5.41
N ALA A 183 -2.66 10.68 5.48
CA ALA A 183 -3.17 10.09 6.71
C ALA A 183 -2.16 10.19 7.86
N GLU A 184 -0.88 9.85 7.59
CA GLU A 184 0.17 9.97 8.61
C GLU A 184 0.38 11.43 9.05
N LEU A 185 0.24 12.40 8.13
CA LEU A 185 0.41 13.81 8.42
C LEU A 185 -0.82 14.43 9.09
N PHE A 186 -2.03 14.05 8.68
CA PHE A 186 -3.28 14.48 9.30
C PHE A 186 -3.40 14.01 10.74
N ASP A 187 -3.00 12.76 11.03
CA ASP A 187 -3.02 12.20 12.38
C ASP A 187 -2.07 12.93 13.35
N LEU A 188 -1.09 13.70 12.83
CA LEU A 188 -0.19 14.52 13.64
C LEU A 188 -0.70 15.94 13.87
N VAL A 189 -1.58 16.45 13.00
CA VAL A 189 -1.96 17.87 12.96
C VAL A 189 -3.40 18.09 13.40
N LEU A 190 -4.29 17.17 13.07
CA LEU A 190 -5.71 17.34 13.37
C LEU A 190 -6.01 16.99 14.82
N PRO A 191 -6.97 17.68 15.44
CA PRO A 191 -7.46 17.30 16.77
C PRO A 191 -8.20 15.95 16.71
N GLU A 192 -8.22 15.23 17.83
CA GLU A 192 -8.81 13.88 17.92
C GLU A 192 -10.27 13.84 17.46
N GLU A 193 -11.04 14.89 17.73
CA GLU A 193 -12.47 15.01 17.38
C GLU A 193 -12.69 15.06 15.85
N ALA A 194 -11.68 15.49 15.09
CA ALA A 194 -11.73 15.53 13.62
C ALA A 194 -11.41 14.18 12.99
N ILE A 195 -10.92 13.21 13.77
CA ILE A 195 -10.43 11.92 13.31
C ILE A 195 -11.35 10.80 13.77
N ASP A 196 -11.99 10.10 12.85
CA ASP A 196 -12.71 8.87 13.17
C ASP A 196 -11.74 7.68 13.21
N ALA A 197 -11.32 7.30 14.42
CA ALA A 197 -10.37 6.22 14.66
C ALA A 197 -10.90 4.82 14.29
N THR A 198 -12.20 4.65 14.08
CA THR A 198 -12.80 3.36 13.66
C THR A 198 -12.47 3.01 12.22
N HIS A 199 -12.09 4.01 11.42
CA HIS A 199 -11.74 3.85 10.03
C HIS A 199 -10.22 3.98 9.82
N THR A 200 -9.61 3.00 9.16
CA THR A 200 -8.17 2.95 8.91
C THR A 200 -7.86 2.57 7.46
N GLY A 201 -6.59 2.76 7.06
CA GLY A 201 -6.11 2.42 5.72
C GLY A 201 -6.65 3.31 4.60
N ALA A 202 -6.27 2.98 3.37
CA ALA A 202 -6.61 3.79 2.19
C ALA A 202 -8.12 3.80 1.89
N PHE A 203 -8.82 2.71 2.18
CA PHE A 203 -10.28 2.60 1.99
C PHE A 203 -11.07 3.39 3.04
N GLY A 204 -10.55 3.51 4.27
CA GLY A 204 -11.18 4.27 5.33
C GLY A 204 -10.87 5.77 5.31
N PHE A 205 -9.97 6.24 4.43
CA PHE A 205 -9.44 7.60 4.43
C PHE A 205 -10.53 8.68 4.42
N CYS A 206 -11.51 8.57 3.53
CA CYS A 206 -12.58 9.58 3.44
C CYS A 206 -13.38 9.66 4.74
N ARG A 207 -13.85 8.54 5.27
CA ARG A 207 -14.63 8.49 6.52
C ARG A 207 -13.82 8.93 7.72
N ARG A 208 -12.54 8.54 7.79
CA ARG A 208 -11.63 8.92 8.88
C ARG A 208 -11.55 10.43 9.04
N TYR A 209 -11.46 11.17 7.93
CA TYR A 209 -11.28 12.64 7.95
C TYR A 209 -12.53 13.42 7.54
N GLY A 210 -13.70 12.77 7.43
CA GLY A 210 -14.97 13.40 7.16
C GLY A 210 -15.18 13.85 5.71
N PHE A 211 -14.45 13.27 4.76
CA PHE A 211 -14.75 13.41 3.33
C PHE A 211 -15.91 12.48 2.93
N LEU A 212 -16.65 12.88 1.89
CA LEU A 212 -17.66 12.03 1.30
C LEU A 212 -17.01 10.92 0.45
N ASP A 213 -17.49 9.69 0.64
CA ASP A 213 -17.21 8.57 -0.25
C ASP A 213 -18.22 8.50 -1.39
N LYS A 214 -17.79 7.95 -2.52
CA LYS A 214 -18.73 7.59 -3.57
C LYS A 214 -19.77 6.62 -2.98
N PRO A 215 -21.07 6.88 -3.14
CA PRO A 215 -22.08 5.96 -2.65
C PRO A 215 -21.91 4.60 -3.31
N ALA A 216 -21.92 3.55 -2.50
CA ALA A 216 -22.02 2.21 -3.01
C ALA A 216 -23.26 2.06 -3.89
N ARG A 217 -23.14 1.27 -4.94
CA ARG A 217 -24.22 1.05 -5.92
C ARG A 217 -24.53 -0.43 -6.02
N VAL A 218 -25.80 -0.73 -6.24
CA VAL A 218 -26.31 -2.07 -6.51
C VAL A 218 -26.90 -2.05 -7.91
N ARG A 219 -26.40 -2.93 -8.78
CA ARG A 219 -26.97 -3.16 -10.13
C ARG A 219 -27.81 -4.42 -10.10
N PHE A 220 -29.00 -4.33 -10.60
CA PHE A 220 -29.96 -5.43 -10.64
C PHE A 220 -30.83 -5.35 -11.88
N ARG A 221 -31.45 -6.45 -12.22
CA ARG A 221 -32.39 -6.56 -13.34
C ARG A 221 -33.66 -7.27 -12.89
N MET A 222 -34.82 -6.71 -13.25
CA MET A 222 -36.08 -7.43 -13.06
C MET A 222 -36.19 -8.52 -14.13
N LEU A 223 -36.39 -9.76 -13.69
CA LEU A 223 -36.55 -10.91 -14.57
C LEU A 223 -38.04 -11.19 -14.92
N ASP A 224 -38.94 -10.72 -14.10
CA ASP A 224 -40.36 -10.79 -14.38
C ASP A 224 -40.79 -9.64 -15.30
N PRO A 225 -41.21 -9.91 -16.55
CA PRO A 225 -41.60 -8.87 -17.49
C PRO A 225 -42.86 -8.13 -17.08
N THR A 226 -43.64 -8.65 -16.13
CA THR A 226 -44.87 -8.01 -15.61
C THR A 226 -44.57 -6.98 -14.54
N VAL A 227 -43.40 -7.08 -13.89
CA VAL A 227 -42.94 -6.12 -12.88
C VAL A 227 -42.01 -5.09 -13.51
N ARG A 228 -42.50 -3.87 -13.66
CA ARG A 228 -41.76 -2.77 -14.27
C ARG A 228 -41.49 -1.66 -13.27
N LEU A 229 -40.25 -1.47 -12.93
CA LEU A 229 -39.79 -0.34 -12.12
C LEU A 229 -39.55 0.91 -12.97
N LEU A 230 -39.20 0.73 -14.25
CA LEU A 230 -39.08 1.79 -15.25
C LEU A 230 -40.18 1.61 -16.30
N PRO A 231 -41.30 2.36 -16.21
CA PRO A 231 -42.51 2.12 -17.01
C PRO A 231 -42.30 2.18 -18.53
N MET A 232 -41.38 3.06 -18.99
CA MET A 232 -41.13 3.30 -20.42
C MET A 232 -39.95 2.50 -20.98
N ALA A 233 -39.19 1.80 -20.14
CA ALA A 233 -37.99 1.04 -20.58
C ALA A 233 -38.36 -0.41 -20.94
N SER A 234 -37.87 -0.87 -22.09
CA SER A 234 -37.94 -2.30 -22.47
C SER A 234 -37.00 -3.16 -21.63
N ASP A 235 -35.90 -2.60 -21.21
CA ASP A 235 -34.90 -3.21 -20.35
C ASP A 235 -35.05 -2.69 -18.92
N GLN A 236 -34.98 -3.58 -17.97
CA GLN A 236 -35.08 -3.29 -16.54
C GLN A 236 -33.72 -3.49 -15.82
N ASP A 237 -32.60 -3.25 -16.52
CA ASP A 237 -31.25 -3.21 -15.94
C ASP A 237 -31.04 -1.85 -15.26
N ILE A 238 -31.03 -1.87 -13.93
CA ILE A 238 -31.09 -0.66 -13.10
C ILE A 238 -29.92 -0.65 -12.13
N THR A 239 -29.29 0.51 -11.99
CA THR A 239 -28.28 0.75 -10.95
C THR A 239 -28.76 1.84 -10.01
N LEU A 240 -28.91 1.51 -8.74
CA LEU A 240 -29.28 2.42 -7.67
C LEU A 240 -28.14 2.61 -6.68
N THR A 241 -28.18 3.71 -5.92
CA THR A 241 -27.35 3.80 -4.71
C THR A 241 -27.83 2.77 -3.70
N GLN A 242 -26.92 2.32 -2.82
CA GLN A 242 -27.27 1.39 -1.74
C GLN A 242 -28.49 1.85 -0.93
N ALA A 243 -28.55 3.14 -0.57
CA ALA A 243 -29.68 3.69 0.17
C ALA A 243 -31.00 3.58 -0.60
N ALA A 244 -31.02 3.93 -1.89
CA ALA A 244 -32.21 3.81 -2.71
C ALA A 244 -32.62 2.35 -2.92
N PHE A 245 -31.65 1.44 -3.13
CA PHE A 245 -31.91 0.00 -3.25
C PHE A 245 -32.48 -0.59 -1.96
N SER A 246 -31.97 -0.19 -0.82
CA SER A 246 -32.45 -0.66 0.49
C SER A 246 -33.91 -0.32 0.75
N SER A 247 -34.40 0.79 0.19
CA SER A 247 -35.79 1.25 0.33
C SER A 247 -36.72 0.75 -0.79
N LEU A 248 -36.19 0.01 -1.79
CA LEU A 248 -36.95 -0.36 -2.98
C LEU A 248 -38.03 -1.39 -2.69
N ALA A 249 -37.75 -2.44 -1.95
CA ALA A 249 -38.65 -3.58 -1.63
C ALA A 249 -39.50 -4.05 -2.82
N PRO A 250 -38.89 -4.55 -3.92
CA PRO A 250 -39.64 -4.91 -5.13
C PRO A 250 -40.58 -6.11 -4.87
N PRO A 251 -41.69 -6.20 -5.59
CA PRO A 251 -42.68 -7.27 -5.42
C PRO A 251 -42.21 -8.58 -6.08
N VAL A 252 -41.10 -9.15 -5.61
CA VAL A 252 -40.54 -10.42 -6.05
C VAL A 252 -40.40 -11.37 -4.88
N THR A 253 -40.44 -12.64 -5.12
CA THR A 253 -40.24 -13.68 -4.11
C THR A 253 -38.81 -14.24 -4.15
N THR A 254 -38.19 -14.24 -5.33
CA THR A 254 -36.88 -14.85 -5.56
C THR A 254 -35.86 -13.84 -6.05
N VAL A 255 -34.67 -13.87 -5.47
CA VAL A 255 -33.53 -13.02 -5.85
C VAL A 255 -32.37 -13.92 -6.23
N PHE A 256 -31.97 -13.85 -7.48
CA PHE A 256 -30.72 -14.44 -7.95
C PHE A 256 -29.58 -13.46 -7.72
N ILE A 257 -28.44 -13.97 -7.32
CA ILE A 257 -27.19 -13.19 -7.23
C ILE A 257 -26.16 -13.90 -8.07
N THR A 258 -25.59 -13.24 -9.05
CA THR A 258 -24.56 -13.82 -9.91
C THR A 258 -23.30 -12.97 -9.90
N GLU A 259 -22.15 -13.62 -9.98
CA GLU A 259 -20.82 -12.99 -9.97
C GLU A 259 -20.41 -12.54 -11.37
N ASN A 260 -20.72 -13.32 -12.38
CA ASN A 260 -20.34 -13.05 -13.76
C ASN A 260 -21.33 -12.08 -14.43
N GLU A 261 -20.80 -11.00 -15.04
CA GLU A 261 -21.62 -9.98 -15.70
C GLU A 261 -22.37 -10.52 -16.92
N ILE A 262 -21.80 -11.45 -17.66
CA ILE A 262 -22.48 -12.05 -18.83
C ILE A 262 -23.64 -12.93 -18.38
N ASN A 263 -23.46 -13.69 -17.29
CA ASN A 263 -24.54 -14.46 -16.68
C ASN A 263 -25.67 -13.54 -16.18
N PHE A 264 -25.32 -12.39 -15.61
CA PHE A 264 -26.29 -11.36 -15.20
C PHE A 264 -27.06 -10.83 -16.41
N LEU A 265 -26.39 -10.45 -17.48
CA LEU A 265 -27.02 -9.89 -18.69
C LEU A 265 -27.87 -10.92 -19.46
N ALA A 266 -27.37 -12.16 -19.54
CA ALA A 266 -28.02 -13.26 -20.26
C ALA A 266 -29.06 -14.02 -19.43
N PHE A 267 -29.28 -13.62 -18.15
CA PHE A 267 -30.19 -14.34 -17.28
C PHE A 267 -31.61 -14.38 -17.90
N PRO A 268 -32.25 -15.55 -18.01
CA PRO A 268 -33.56 -15.66 -18.63
C PRO A 268 -34.66 -14.98 -17.82
N ASN A 269 -35.76 -14.69 -18.45
CA ASN A 269 -36.97 -14.22 -17.75
C ASN A 269 -37.50 -15.31 -16.80
N VAL A 270 -37.67 -14.94 -15.54
CA VAL A 270 -38.23 -15.80 -14.50
C VAL A 270 -39.28 -15.02 -13.73
N ARG A 271 -40.47 -15.61 -13.60
CA ARG A 271 -41.59 -15.00 -12.91
C ARG A 271 -41.28 -14.71 -11.45
N ASP A 272 -41.82 -13.66 -10.89
CA ASP A 272 -41.70 -13.22 -9.50
C ASP A 272 -40.21 -13.11 -9.03
N SER A 273 -39.29 -12.73 -9.93
CA SER A 273 -37.87 -12.71 -9.60
C SER A 273 -37.08 -11.53 -10.15
N MET A 274 -35.93 -11.32 -9.59
CA MET A 274 -34.90 -10.41 -10.02
C MET A 274 -33.52 -11.05 -9.94
N VAL A 275 -32.54 -10.46 -10.65
CA VAL A 275 -31.12 -10.83 -10.51
C VAL A 275 -30.30 -9.61 -10.08
N ILE A 276 -29.40 -9.81 -9.13
CA ILE A 276 -28.43 -8.81 -8.66
C ILE A 276 -27.05 -9.19 -9.20
N PHE A 277 -26.32 -8.19 -9.70
CA PHE A 277 -24.93 -8.36 -10.06
C PHE A 277 -24.07 -8.25 -8.79
N GLY A 278 -23.48 -9.37 -8.37
CA GLY A 278 -22.72 -9.49 -7.13
C GLY A 278 -21.30 -8.89 -7.21
N ALA A 279 -20.71 -8.76 -8.40
CA ALA A 279 -19.36 -8.21 -8.63
C ALA A 279 -18.30 -8.65 -7.59
N GLY A 280 -18.29 -9.93 -7.20
CA GLY A 280 -17.40 -10.47 -6.18
C GLY A 280 -17.80 -10.09 -4.75
N TYR A 281 -16.87 -9.71 -3.90
CA TYR A 281 -17.06 -9.52 -2.45
C TYR A 281 -17.92 -8.31 -2.00
N GLY A 282 -18.70 -7.71 -2.88
CA GLY A 282 -19.45 -6.46 -2.62
C GLY A 282 -20.73 -6.58 -1.76
N PHE A 283 -21.04 -7.73 -1.14
CA PHE A 283 -22.32 -8.01 -0.49
C PHE A 283 -22.61 -7.21 0.77
N ALA A 284 -21.60 -6.59 1.39
CA ALA A 284 -21.83 -5.64 2.48
C ALA A 284 -22.79 -4.50 2.07
N ASN A 285 -22.85 -4.20 0.77
CA ASN A 285 -23.75 -3.19 0.22
C ASN A 285 -25.24 -3.63 0.22
N LEU A 286 -25.51 -4.93 0.37
CA LEU A 286 -26.86 -5.49 0.40
C LEU A 286 -27.43 -5.57 1.83
N VAL A 287 -26.58 -5.51 2.86
CA VAL A 287 -26.99 -5.71 4.26
C VAL A 287 -28.08 -4.75 4.73
N ALA A 288 -28.03 -3.50 4.25
CA ALA A 288 -29.03 -2.50 4.58
C ALA A 288 -30.40 -2.74 3.90
N ALA A 289 -30.47 -3.61 2.89
CA ALA A 289 -31.72 -4.00 2.22
C ALA A 289 -32.40 -5.13 3.03
N HIS A 290 -32.99 -4.77 4.17
CA HIS A 290 -33.60 -5.74 5.10
C HIS A 290 -34.69 -6.61 4.46
N TRP A 291 -35.34 -6.10 3.41
CA TRP A 291 -36.34 -6.86 2.66
C TRP A 291 -35.78 -8.14 1.99
N LEU A 292 -34.45 -8.21 1.77
CA LEU A 292 -33.79 -9.42 1.26
C LEU A 292 -33.86 -10.60 2.25
N GLN A 293 -33.98 -10.33 3.55
CA GLN A 293 -34.11 -11.41 4.56
C GLN A 293 -35.39 -12.25 4.38
N GLU A 294 -36.40 -11.68 3.71
CA GLU A 294 -37.69 -12.33 3.47
C GLU A 294 -37.79 -12.98 2.09
N LYS A 295 -36.72 -12.94 1.27
CA LYS A 295 -36.70 -13.45 -0.09
C LYS A 295 -35.94 -14.77 -0.18
N ASN A 296 -36.31 -15.60 -1.16
CA ASN A 296 -35.51 -16.77 -1.52
C ASN A 296 -34.27 -16.28 -2.27
N ILE A 297 -33.09 -16.43 -1.68
CA ILE A 297 -31.84 -15.98 -2.31
C ILE A 297 -31.11 -17.18 -2.90
N LEU A 298 -30.84 -17.10 -4.21
CA LEU A 298 -30.12 -18.11 -4.97
C LEU A 298 -28.82 -17.48 -5.49
N TYR A 299 -27.68 -18.04 -5.08
CA TYR A 299 -26.37 -17.56 -5.50
C TYR A 299 -25.76 -18.45 -6.58
N TRP A 300 -25.35 -17.82 -7.69
CA TRP A 300 -24.65 -18.46 -8.79
C TRP A 300 -23.28 -17.82 -8.99
N GLY A 301 -22.25 -18.45 -8.44
CA GLY A 301 -20.84 -18.13 -8.64
C GLY A 301 -20.15 -19.17 -9.51
N ASP A 302 -18.88 -18.93 -9.79
CA ASP A 302 -18.02 -19.93 -10.43
C ASP A 302 -17.77 -21.11 -9.50
N ILE A 303 -17.62 -22.33 -10.08
CA ILE A 303 -17.35 -23.53 -9.26
C ILE A 303 -15.84 -23.64 -9.04
N ASP A 304 -15.30 -22.72 -8.24
CA ASP A 304 -13.92 -22.67 -7.80
C ASP A 304 -13.84 -22.35 -6.30
N THR A 305 -12.62 -22.25 -5.77
CA THR A 305 -12.45 -21.99 -4.32
C THR A 305 -12.89 -20.59 -3.91
N HIS A 306 -12.80 -19.60 -4.81
CA HIS A 306 -13.29 -18.24 -4.56
C HIS A 306 -14.81 -18.15 -4.59
N GLY A 307 -15.51 -18.80 -5.54
CA GLY A 307 -16.96 -18.81 -5.59
C GLY A 307 -17.58 -19.39 -4.31
N PHE A 308 -16.99 -20.46 -3.74
CA PHE A 308 -17.42 -20.98 -2.44
C PHE A 308 -17.08 -20.05 -1.27
N ALA A 309 -15.95 -19.35 -1.31
CA ALA A 309 -15.63 -18.35 -0.28
C ALA A 309 -16.61 -17.16 -0.32
N ILE A 310 -17.00 -16.73 -1.51
CA ILE A 310 -18.01 -15.69 -1.71
C ILE A 310 -19.38 -16.13 -1.20
N LEU A 311 -19.82 -17.36 -1.50
CA LEU A 311 -21.03 -17.96 -0.95
C LEU A 311 -21.02 -18.00 0.59
N ASN A 312 -19.88 -18.43 1.18
CA ASN A 312 -19.71 -18.44 2.62
C ASN A 312 -19.80 -17.04 3.24
N GLN A 313 -19.28 -16.01 2.56
CA GLN A 313 -19.42 -14.63 2.99
C GLN A 313 -20.87 -14.15 2.88
N LEU A 314 -21.54 -14.42 1.76
CA LEU A 314 -22.94 -14.05 1.55
C LEU A 314 -23.86 -14.64 2.62
N ARG A 315 -23.65 -15.91 3.00
CA ARG A 315 -24.36 -16.56 4.12
C ARG A 315 -24.04 -15.95 5.48
N GLY A 316 -22.95 -15.21 5.62
CA GLY A 316 -22.71 -14.40 6.81
C GLY A 316 -23.73 -13.28 7.00
N PHE A 317 -24.32 -12.79 5.91
CA PHE A 317 -25.34 -11.73 5.91
C PHE A 317 -26.75 -12.30 5.71
N PHE A 318 -26.89 -13.32 4.87
CA PHE A 318 -28.15 -13.98 4.49
C PHE A 318 -28.02 -15.49 4.65
N PRO A 319 -28.20 -16.04 5.87
CA PRO A 319 -27.92 -17.47 6.17
C PRO A 319 -28.75 -18.45 5.34
N HIS A 320 -29.90 -18.01 4.84
CA HIS A 320 -30.84 -18.81 4.04
C HIS A 320 -30.48 -18.87 2.54
N THR A 321 -29.34 -18.30 2.13
CA THR A 321 -28.89 -18.34 0.73
C THR A 321 -28.60 -19.79 0.30
N VAL A 322 -29.13 -20.18 -0.85
CA VAL A 322 -28.92 -21.49 -1.50
C VAL A 322 -27.96 -21.31 -2.69
N SER A 323 -26.99 -22.20 -2.85
CA SER A 323 -26.16 -22.26 -4.05
C SER A 323 -27.00 -22.74 -5.25
N PHE A 324 -26.75 -22.16 -6.42
CA PHE A 324 -27.44 -22.51 -7.65
C PHE A 324 -26.42 -22.90 -8.72
N LEU A 325 -26.54 -24.11 -9.28
CA LEU A 325 -25.60 -24.66 -10.26
C LEU A 325 -24.13 -24.71 -9.77
N MET A 326 -23.92 -24.82 -8.46
CA MET A 326 -22.58 -24.91 -7.84
C MET A 326 -22.37 -26.28 -7.19
N ASP A 327 -22.80 -27.33 -7.85
CA ASP A 327 -22.72 -28.71 -7.38
C ASP A 327 -21.74 -29.55 -8.22
N ARG A 328 -21.43 -30.74 -7.71
CA ARG A 328 -20.51 -31.67 -8.35
C ARG A 328 -21.00 -32.16 -9.72
N GLU A 329 -22.30 -32.32 -9.89
CA GLU A 329 -22.88 -32.78 -11.17
C GLU A 329 -22.68 -31.72 -12.24
N THR A 330 -22.97 -30.46 -11.94
CA THR A 330 -22.71 -29.31 -12.82
C THR A 330 -21.24 -29.22 -13.19
N LEU A 331 -20.33 -29.32 -12.22
CA LEU A 331 -18.89 -29.29 -12.47
C LEU A 331 -18.48 -30.39 -13.44
N LEU A 332 -18.88 -31.62 -13.21
CA LEU A 332 -18.49 -32.77 -14.04
C LEU A 332 -19.10 -32.74 -15.44
N ALA A 333 -20.31 -32.19 -15.60
CA ALA A 333 -20.96 -32.02 -16.90
C ALA A 333 -20.23 -31.03 -17.79
N HIS A 334 -19.47 -30.09 -17.21
CA HIS A 334 -18.81 -28.99 -17.92
C HIS A 334 -17.27 -29.10 -17.94
N ARG A 335 -16.71 -30.31 -17.88
CA ARG A 335 -15.24 -30.55 -17.84
C ARG A 335 -14.45 -29.85 -18.94
N GLN A 336 -15.03 -29.65 -20.11
CA GLN A 336 -14.37 -28.98 -21.23
C GLN A 336 -14.09 -27.47 -20.99
N PHE A 337 -14.68 -26.88 -19.97
CA PHE A 337 -14.52 -25.47 -19.59
C PHE A 337 -13.65 -25.29 -18.34
N TRP A 338 -13.09 -26.37 -17.80
CA TRP A 338 -12.23 -26.26 -16.62
C TRP A 338 -11.00 -25.40 -16.90
N GLY A 339 -10.75 -24.44 -16.02
CA GLY A 339 -9.60 -23.55 -16.06
C GLY A 339 -8.58 -23.88 -14.96
N SER A 340 -7.64 -22.97 -14.77
CA SER A 340 -6.68 -23.04 -13.67
C SER A 340 -6.90 -21.84 -12.76
N GLU A 341 -7.12 -22.10 -11.47
CA GLU A 341 -7.21 -21.06 -10.45
C GLU A 341 -5.81 -20.71 -9.94
N PRO A 342 -5.24 -19.51 -10.26
CA PRO A 342 -3.84 -19.20 -9.96
C PRO A 342 -3.55 -19.06 -8.45
N GLN A 343 -4.55 -18.68 -7.65
CA GLN A 343 -4.42 -18.41 -6.22
C GLN A 343 -5.65 -18.95 -5.46
N PRO A 344 -5.76 -20.29 -5.29
CA PRO A 344 -6.92 -20.87 -4.64
C PRO A 344 -7.04 -20.45 -3.19
N GLN A 345 -8.27 -20.29 -2.72
CA GLN A 345 -8.58 -20.11 -1.31
C GLN A 345 -8.34 -21.42 -0.55
N THR A 346 -7.61 -21.31 0.57
CA THR A 346 -7.25 -22.47 1.41
C THR A 346 -7.88 -22.44 2.80
N GLY A 347 -8.55 -21.33 3.15
CA GLY A 347 -9.18 -21.15 4.46
C GLY A 347 -10.39 -22.03 4.67
N ASP A 348 -10.73 -22.31 5.93
CA ASP A 348 -11.94 -23.07 6.28
C ASP A 348 -13.19 -22.20 6.09
N LEU A 349 -14.21 -22.76 5.45
CA LEU A 349 -15.49 -22.11 5.16
C LEU A 349 -16.60 -22.74 6.02
N LEU A 350 -17.05 -22.02 7.06
CA LEU A 350 -17.91 -22.58 8.12
C LEU A 350 -19.42 -22.56 7.79
N ARG A 351 -19.81 -22.01 6.64
CA ARG A 351 -21.22 -21.82 6.26
C ARG A 351 -21.62 -22.58 4.99
N LEU A 352 -20.81 -23.52 4.56
CA LEU A 352 -21.13 -24.42 3.46
C LEU A 352 -21.99 -25.60 3.96
N THR A 353 -22.85 -26.14 3.08
CA THR A 353 -23.49 -27.45 3.36
C THR A 353 -22.48 -28.57 3.30
N THR A 354 -22.86 -29.76 3.72
CA THR A 354 -21.97 -30.93 3.68
C THR A 354 -21.51 -31.24 2.26
N GLU A 355 -22.39 -31.12 1.26
CA GLU A 355 -22.12 -31.42 -0.13
C GLU A 355 -21.21 -30.36 -0.73
N GLU A 356 -21.47 -29.06 -0.45
CA GLU A 356 -20.64 -27.95 -0.87
C GLU A 356 -19.25 -28.01 -0.24
N GLN A 357 -19.15 -28.37 1.04
CA GLN A 357 -17.88 -28.52 1.73
C GLN A 357 -17.06 -29.66 1.11
N ALA A 358 -17.70 -30.80 0.79
CA ALA A 358 -17.02 -31.91 0.15
C ALA A 358 -16.47 -31.52 -1.24
N LEU A 359 -17.22 -30.72 -2.00
CA LEU A 359 -16.77 -30.22 -3.29
C LEU A 359 -15.65 -29.20 -3.14
N TYR A 360 -15.78 -28.23 -2.23
CA TYR A 360 -14.74 -27.25 -1.91
C TYR A 360 -13.43 -27.92 -1.49
N ASP A 361 -13.49 -28.95 -0.64
CA ASP A 361 -12.30 -29.71 -0.22
C ASP A 361 -11.61 -30.43 -1.39
N GLN A 362 -12.38 -30.94 -2.35
CA GLN A 362 -11.84 -31.55 -3.56
C GLN A 362 -11.17 -30.50 -4.48
N LEU A 363 -11.72 -29.30 -4.58
CA LEU A 363 -11.14 -28.20 -5.35
C LEU A 363 -9.81 -27.74 -4.74
N ARG A 364 -9.78 -27.41 -3.44
CA ARG A 364 -8.57 -26.94 -2.76
C ARG A 364 -7.45 -27.99 -2.67
N GLN A 365 -7.80 -29.29 -2.71
CA GLN A 365 -6.84 -30.40 -2.72
C GLN A 365 -6.41 -30.81 -4.13
N HIS A 366 -6.88 -30.14 -5.17
CA HIS A 366 -6.59 -30.46 -6.57
C HIS A 366 -6.88 -31.93 -6.93
N THR A 367 -7.97 -32.48 -6.40
CA THR A 367 -8.33 -33.89 -6.59
C THR A 367 -8.47 -34.28 -8.07
N TRP A 368 -8.81 -33.33 -8.93
CA TRP A 368 -8.94 -33.53 -10.38
C TRP A 368 -7.78 -32.96 -11.21
N GLY A 369 -6.65 -32.65 -10.58
CA GLY A 369 -5.49 -31.99 -11.21
C GLY A 369 -5.40 -30.50 -10.86
N VAL A 370 -4.48 -29.79 -11.51
CA VAL A 370 -4.15 -28.39 -11.18
C VAL A 370 -5.25 -27.42 -11.60
N SER A 371 -6.32 -27.91 -12.24
CA SER A 371 -7.31 -27.05 -12.88
C SER A 371 -8.72 -27.51 -12.60
N VAL A 372 -9.50 -26.65 -12.06
CA VAL A 372 -10.96 -26.65 -12.13
C VAL A 372 -11.46 -25.24 -12.31
#